data_8492e046c0d49d66a66fa9ba7f06b04c
#
_entry.id   8492e046c0d49d66a66fa9ba7f06b04c
#
_cell.length_a   1.000
_cell.length_b   1.000
_cell.length_c   1.000
_cell.angle_alpha   90.00
_cell.angle_beta   90.00
_cell.angle_gamma   90.00
#
_symmetry.space_group_name_H-M   'P 1'
#
loop_
_entity.id
_entity.type
_entity.pdbx_description
1 polymer ?
#
loop_
_entity_poly.entity_id
_entity_poly.type
_entity_poly.pdbx_seq_one_letter_code
_entity_poly.pdbx_strand_id
1 'polypeptide(L)'
;MTDISKWAFKNRNLVYFFIAVLIVGGAWSCYEMSKLEDPEIKVKTAMIVTTYPGASAHQVELEVTDVLEKSIRNMGGIDYIESYSYNDLSLIQVELLTTVKDDDVEQYWDLLRRKVEDVRNTLPAGASAPIVKDDFGNVYGMFYALTGDGLSDRELSDYAEPVSYTHLRAHETKANL
;
A
#
# COMPACT_ATOMS: atom_id res chain seq x y z
N MET A 1 -3.59 0.62 58.37
CA MET A 1 -4.15 0.86 57.03
C MET A 1 -4.47 2.35 56.94
N THR A 2 -3.74 3.07 56.13
CA THR A 2 -3.99 4.50 55.86
C THR A 2 -5.30 4.62 55.09
N ASP A 3 -6.27 5.25 55.70
CA ASP A 3 -7.61 5.49 55.13
C ASP A 3 -7.48 6.46 53.96
N ILE A 4 -7.37 5.95 52.72
CA ILE A 4 -7.19 6.75 51.51
C ILE A 4 -8.29 7.81 51.39
N SER A 5 -9.51 7.50 51.84
CA SER A 5 -10.63 8.42 51.81
C SER A 5 -10.37 9.64 52.73
N LYS A 6 -9.86 9.42 53.94
CA LYS A 6 -9.55 10.52 54.88
C LYS A 6 -8.40 11.39 54.38
N TRP A 7 -7.39 10.77 53.74
CA TRP A 7 -6.29 11.50 53.11
C TRP A 7 -6.79 12.38 51.96
N ALA A 8 -7.67 11.84 51.06
CA ALA A 8 -8.24 12.57 49.96
C ALA A 8 -9.05 13.81 50.41
N PHE A 9 -9.88 13.66 51.43
CA PHE A 9 -10.63 14.78 52.00
C PHE A 9 -9.72 15.85 52.62
N LYS A 10 -8.63 15.46 53.26
CA LYS A 10 -7.65 16.37 53.82
C LYS A 10 -6.91 17.16 52.75
N ASN A 11 -6.64 16.54 51.60
CA ASN A 11 -5.88 17.13 50.49
C ASN A 11 -6.77 17.39 49.24
N ARG A 12 -7.99 17.90 49.46
CA ARG A 12 -8.99 18.11 48.39
C ARG A 12 -8.47 18.90 47.18
N ASN A 13 -7.61 19.89 47.39
CA ASN A 13 -7.07 20.72 46.33
C ASN A 13 -6.15 19.90 45.39
N LEU A 14 -5.39 18.99 45.97
CA LEU A 14 -4.51 18.07 45.22
C LEU A 14 -5.33 17.04 44.43
N VAL A 15 -6.43 16.57 45.02
CA VAL A 15 -7.38 15.67 44.33
C VAL A 15 -8.05 16.38 43.15
N TYR A 16 -8.50 17.61 43.33
CA TYR A 16 -9.08 18.40 42.22
C TYR A 16 -8.08 18.67 41.13
N PHE A 17 -6.81 18.93 41.45
CA PHE A 17 -5.75 19.09 40.47
C PHE A 17 -5.57 17.81 39.63
N PHE A 18 -5.49 16.63 40.26
CA PHE A 18 -5.37 15.37 39.53
C PHE A 18 -6.60 15.08 38.68
N ILE A 19 -7.81 15.35 39.16
CA ILE A 19 -9.04 15.22 38.38
C ILE A 19 -8.99 16.12 37.14
N ALA A 20 -8.58 17.38 37.29
CA ALA A 20 -8.48 18.32 36.18
C ALA A 20 -7.46 17.83 35.15
N VAL A 21 -6.28 17.35 35.59
CA VAL A 21 -5.25 16.79 34.70
C VAL A 21 -5.77 15.55 33.96
N LEU A 22 -6.50 14.65 34.61
CA LEU A 22 -7.10 13.50 34.02
C LEU A 22 -8.16 13.86 32.96
N ILE A 23 -9.00 14.85 33.25
CA ILE A 23 -10.03 15.31 32.30
C ILE A 23 -9.37 15.94 31.07
N VAL A 24 -8.42 16.85 31.26
CA VAL A 24 -7.72 17.52 30.17
C VAL A 24 -6.90 16.51 29.35
N GLY A 25 -6.13 15.64 30.02
CA GLY A 25 -5.33 14.60 29.37
C GLY A 25 -6.21 13.58 28.64
N GLY A 26 -7.34 13.18 29.23
CA GLY A 26 -8.30 12.29 28.60
C GLY A 26 -8.96 12.91 27.36
N ALA A 27 -9.35 14.17 27.43
CA ALA A 27 -9.93 14.89 26.29
C ALA A 27 -8.89 15.05 25.16
N TRP A 28 -7.65 15.37 25.50
CA TRP A 28 -6.55 15.45 24.54
C TRP A 28 -6.28 14.09 23.88
N SER A 29 -6.19 13.03 24.67
CA SER A 29 -5.99 11.67 24.17
C SER A 29 -7.12 11.22 23.24
N CYS A 30 -8.38 11.53 23.56
CA CYS A 30 -9.51 11.25 22.68
C CYS A 30 -9.46 12.05 21.36
N TYR A 31 -8.90 13.25 21.38
CA TYR A 31 -8.75 14.06 20.18
C TYR A 31 -7.65 13.52 19.25
N GLU A 32 -6.52 13.08 19.82
CA GLU A 32 -5.38 12.50 19.10
C GLU A 32 -5.62 11.05 18.66
N MET A 33 -6.61 10.38 19.23
CA MET A 33 -6.88 8.99 18.90
C MET A 33 -7.35 8.85 17.45
N SER A 34 -6.72 7.94 16.70
CA SER A 34 -7.15 7.59 15.35
C SER A 34 -8.62 7.16 15.35
N LYS A 35 -9.40 7.71 14.41
CA LYS A 35 -10.83 7.41 14.26
C LYS A 35 -11.09 6.26 13.28
N LEU A 36 -10.02 5.64 12.77
CA LEU A 36 -10.12 4.46 11.91
C LEU A 36 -10.39 3.24 12.77
N GLU A 37 -11.40 2.46 12.42
CA GLU A 37 -11.75 1.20 13.08
C GLU A 37 -10.62 0.18 12.92
N ASP A 38 -10.03 0.12 11.71
CA ASP A 38 -8.85 -0.68 11.42
C ASP A 38 -7.66 0.24 11.06
N PRO A 39 -6.45 -0.04 11.54
CA PRO A 39 -5.27 0.69 11.12
C PRO A 39 -5.04 0.49 9.61
N GLU A 40 -4.72 1.55 8.89
CA GLU A 40 -4.33 1.46 7.48
C GLU A 40 -3.04 0.65 7.38
N ILE A 41 -3.16 -0.60 6.92
CA ILE A 41 -2.00 -1.47 6.68
C ILE A 41 -1.53 -1.21 5.26
N LYS A 42 -0.43 -0.49 5.11
CA LYS A 42 0.23 -0.36 3.80
C LYS A 42 0.92 -1.67 3.44
N VAL A 43 0.55 -2.22 2.31
CA VAL A 43 1.17 -3.43 1.78
C VAL A 43 2.58 -3.11 1.32
N LYS A 44 3.56 -3.79 1.93
CA LYS A 44 5.00 -3.60 1.65
C LYS A 44 5.51 -4.57 0.58
N THR A 45 4.63 -4.96 -0.33
CA THR A 45 4.93 -5.90 -1.41
C THR A 45 4.54 -5.28 -2.75
N ALA A 46 5.42 -5.36 -3.74
CA ALA A 46 5.14 -4.96 -5.11
C ALA A 46 5.43 -6.12 -6.06
N MET A 47 4.75 -6.15 -7.20
CA MET A 47 4.92 -7.16 -8.23
C MET A 47 5.36 -6.50 -9.54
N ILE A 48 6.40 -7.07 -10.16
CA ILE A 48 6.86 -6.66 -11.48
C ILE A 48 6.48 -7.74 -12.47
N VAL A 49 5.77 -7.35 -13.52
CA VAL A 49 5.26 -8.24 -14.56
C VAL A 49 5.91 -7.86 -15.89
N THR A 50 6.55 -8.81 -16.55
CA THR A 50 7.17 -8.61 -17.87
C THR A 50 6.79 -9.77 -18.77
N THR A 51 6.23 -9.48 -19.95
CA THR A 51 5.93 -10.51 -20.94
C THR A 51 7.04 -10.56 -21.99
N TYR A 52 7.42 -11.79 -22.39
CA TYR A 52 8.38 -12.03 -23.45
C TYR A 52 7.85 -13.13 -24.38
N PRO A 53 6.97 -12.77 -25.34
CA PRO A 53 6.28 -13.73 -26.20
C PRO A 53 7.25 -14.58 -27.03
N GLY A 54 7.04 -15.90 -27.05
CA GLY A 54 7.85 -16.86 -27.78
C GLY A 54 9.09 -17.35 -27.03
N ALA A 55 9.38 -16.82 -25.84
CA ALA A 55 10.53 -17.24 -25.03
C ALA A 55 10.17 -18.42 -24.13
N SER A 56 11.09 -19.37 -24.01
CA SER A 56 11.00 -20.43 -23.00
C SER A 56 11.25 -19.87 -21.59
N ALA A 57 10.80 -20.56 -20.55
CA ALA A 57 11.02 -20.16 -19.16
C ALA A 57 12.51 -19.90 -18.85
N HIS A 58 13.40 -20.72 -19.39
CA HIS A 58 14.85 -20.54 -19.20
C HIS A 58 15.40 -19.29 -19.90
N GLN A 59 14.88 -18.93 -21.08
CA GLN A 59 15.24 -17.68 -21.75
C GLN A 59 14.70 -16.46 -20.96
N VAL A 60 13.45 -16.53 -20.51
CA VAL A 60 12.86 -15.50 -19.67
C VAL A 60 13.69 -15.28 -18.40
N GLU A 61 14.14 -16.37 -17.75
CA GLU A 61 15.00 -16.31 -16.58
C GLU A 61 16.30 -15.56 -16.85
N LEU A 62 17.05 -15.97 -17.89
CA LEU A 62 18.38 -15.41 -18.16
C LEU A 62 18.36 -13.99 -18.73
N GLU A 63 17.40 -13.71 -19.63
CA GLU A 63 17.39 -12.46 -20.40
C GLU A 63 16.52 -11.36 -19.78
N VAL A 64 15.57 -11.72 -18.95
CA VAL A 64 14.62 -10.76 -18.35
C VAL A 64 14.72 -10.77 -16.85
N THR A 65 14.45 -11.91 -16.19
CA THR A 65 14.33 -12.01 -14.74
C THR A 65 15.65 -11.67 -14.03
N ASP A 66 16.75 -12.28 -14.43
CA ASP A 66 18.09 -12.07 -13.83
C ASP A 66 18.57 -10.63 -14.00
N VAL A 67 18.28 -10.00 -15.13
CA VAL A 67 18.63 -8.59 -15.40
C VAL A 67 17.87 -7.65 -14.48
N LEU A 68 16.57 -7.86 -14.32
CA LEU A 68 15.72 -7.09 -13.43
C LEU A 68 16.11 -7.30 -11.95
N GLU A 69 16.29 -8.55 -11.53
CA GLU A 69 16.72 -8.86 -10.16
C GLU A 69 18.03 -8.19 -9.78
N LYS A 70 19.03 -8.22 -10.65
CA LYS A 70 20.33 -7.57 -10.40
C LYS A 70 20.20 -6.07 -10.19
N SER A 71 19.30 -5.41 -10.93
CA SER A 71 19.02 -3.99 -10.73
C SER A 71 18.33 -3.72 -9.40
N ILE A 72 17.36 -4.56 -9.05
CA ILE A 72 16.55 -4.40 -7.85
C ILE A 72 17.35 -4.70 -6.58
N ARG A 73 18.20 -5.73 -6.59
CA ARG A 73 19.07 -6.09 -5.44
C ARG A 73 19.96 -4.95 -4.96
N ASN A 74 20.31 -4.02 -5.83
CA ASN A 74 21.10 -2.84 -5.48
C ASN A 74 20.27 -1.74 -4.77
N MET A 75 18.98 -1.96 -4.56
CA MET A 75 18.10 -1.05 -3.83
C MET A 75 18.14 -1.40 -2.34
N GLY A 76 18.32 -0.39 -1.48
CA GLY A 76 18.21 -0.58 -0.04
C GLY A 76 16.75 -0.76 0.40
N GLY A 77 16.54 -1.35 1.57
CA GLY A 77 15.19 -1.49 2.16
C GLY A 77 14.39 -2.69 1.66
N ILE A 78 14.98 -3.56 0.85
CA ILE A 78 14.38 -4.83 0.42
C ILE A 78 14.66 -5.90 1.46
N ASP A 79 13.64 -6.67 1.81
CA ASP A 79 13.75 -7.87 2.64
C ASP A 79 14.10 -9.08 1.79
N TYR A 80 13.24 -9.43 0.84
CA TYR A 80 13.52 -10.48 -0.12
C TYR A 80 12.89 -10.21 -1.50
N ILE A 81 13.42 -10.92 -2.51
CA ILE A 81 12.92 -10.92 -3.89
C ILE A 81 12.60 -12.37 -4.22
N GLU A 82 11.40 -12.61 -4.69
CA GLU A 82 10.95 -13.91 -5.17
C GLU A 82 10.54 -13.79 -6.64
N SER A 83 11.10 -14.65 -7.49
CA SER A 83 10.90 -14.55 -8.92
C SER A 83 10.42 -15.86 -9.51
N TYR A 84 9.49 -15.75 -10.43
CA TYR A 84 8.92 -16.87 -11.18
C TYR A 84 9.07 -16.61 -12.67
N SER A 85 9.83 -17.48 -13.34
CA SER A 85 9.99 -17.44 -14.79
C SER A 85 9.15 -18.53 -15.44
N TYR A 86 8.16 -18.12 -16.20
CA TYR A 86 7.31 -19.00 -17.02
C TYR A 86 7.63 -18.82 -18.48
N ASN A 87 7.08 -19.70 -19.33
CA ASN A 87 7.08 -19.45 -20.78
C ASN A 87 6.33 -18.12 -21.02
N ASP A 88 6.93 -17.24 -21.81
CA ASP A 88 6.40 -15.94 -22.19
C ASP A 88 6.24 -14.89 -21.04
N LEU A 89 6.55 -15.23 -19.78
CA LEU A 89 6.21 -14.38 -18.64
C LEU A 89 7.25 -14.43 -17.52
N SER A 90 7.69 -13.27 -17.06
CA SER A 90 8.44 -13.07 -15.82
C SER A 90 7.57 -12.37 -14.77
N LEU A 91 7.53 -12.93 -13.56
CA LEU A 91 6.90 -12.34 -12.39
C LEU A 91 7.96 -12.20 -11.30
N ILE A 92 8.16 -10.99 -10.79
CA ILE A 92 9.09 -10.73 -9.70
C ILE A 92 8.31 -10.04 -8.58
N GLN A 93 8.28 -10.68 -7.42
CA GLN A 93 7.72 -10.12 -6.21
C GLN A 93 8.84 -9.53 -5.36
N VAL A 94 8.65 -8.29 -4.92
CA VAL A 94 9.61 -7.56 -4.09
C VAL A 94 8.93 -7.21 -2.78
N GLU A 95 9.54 -7.59 -1.67
CA GLU A 95 9.04 -7.24 -0.34
C GLU A 95 10.02 -6.30 0.38
N LEU A 96 9.48 -5.24 0.96
CA LEU A 96 10.26 -4.29 1.74
C LEU A 96 10.41 -4.78 3.19
N LEU A 97 11.51 -4.40 3.82
CA LEU A 97 11.74 -4.64 5.24
C LEU A 97 10.59 -4.09 6.09
N THR A 98 10.19 -4.84 7.10
CA THR A 98 9.15 -4.42 8.07
C THR A 98 9.52 -3.13 8.81
N THR A 99 10.82 -2.82 8.92
CA THR A 99 11.35 -1.61 9.53
C THR A 99 11.14 -0.34 8.70
N VAL A 100 10.80 -0.46 7.42
CA VAL A 100 10.43 0.68 6.57
C VAL A 100 9.13 1.29 7.10
N LYS A 101 9.14 2.62 7.32
CA LYS A 101 7.96 3.33 7.78
C LYS A 101 6.91 3.40 6.68
N ASP A 102 5.64 3.36 7.07
CA ASP A 102 4.54 3.36 6.11
C ASP A 102 4.48 4.65 5.25
N ASP A 103 4.92 5.78 5.79
CA ASP A 103 5.04 7.05 5.06
C ASP A 103 6.12 7.01 3.97
N ASP A 104 7.13 6.15 4.12
CA ASP A 104 8.25 6.04 3.18
C ASP A 104 8.00 5.00 2.08
N VAL A 105 6.99 4.13 2.21
CA VAL A 105 6.72 3.01 1.29
C VAL A 105 6.57 3.48 -0.16
N GLU A 106 5.82 4.57 -0.40
CA GLU A 106 5.62 5.11 -1.76
C GLU A 106 6.94 5.55 -2.40
N GLN A 107 7.85 6.11 -1.59
CA GLN A 107 9.16 6.54 -2.06
C GLN A 107 10.04 5.36 -2.50
N TYR A 108 9.91 4.21 -1.81
CA TYR A 108 10.56 2.96 -2.22
C TYR A 108 9.97 2.40 -3.51
N TRP A 109 8.66 2.51 -3.72
CA TRP A 109 8.02 2.09 -4.99
C TRP A 109 8.42 3.00 -6.15
N ASP A 110 8.57 4.29 -5.94
CA ASP A 110 9.10 5.20 -6.96
C ASP A 110 10.56 4.90 -7.30
N LEU A 111 11.36 4.53 -6.31
CA LEU A 111 12.73 4.09 -6.54
C LEU A 111 12.77 2.77 -7.33
N LEU A 112 11.88 1.83 -6.99
CA LEU A 112 11.74 0.56 -7.71
C LEU A 112 11.39 0.79 -9.18
N ARG A 113 10.38 1.64 -9.46
CA ARG A 113 9.99 2.01 -10.84
C ARG A 113 11.17 2.59 -11.62
N ARG A 114 11.94 3.49 -11.01
CA ARG A 114 13.15 4.05 -11.65
C ARG A 114 14.20 2.99 -11.93
N LYS A 115 14.48 2.09 -10.98
CA LYS A 115 15.44 1.00 -11.17
C LYS A 115 15.04 0.04 -12.29
N VAL A 116 13.75 -0.25 -12.40
CA VAL A 116 13.19 -1.09 -13.47
C VAL A 116 13.26 -0.37 -14.82
N GLU A 117 12.94 0.92 -14.87
CA GLU A 117 13.03 1.70 -16.11
C GLU A 117 14.49 1.89 -16.60
N ASP A 118 15.46 2.04 -15.70
CA ASP A 118 16.88 2.17 -16.04
C ASP A 118 17.41 0.97 -16.85
N VAL A 119 16.91 -0.25 -16.56
CA VAL A 119 17.32 -1.48 -17.26
C VAL A 119 16.44 -1.86 -18.43
N ARG A 120 15.34 -1.15 -18.66
CA ARG A 120 14.39 -1.42 -19.74
C ARG A 120 15.07 -1.56 -21.12
N ASN A 121 16.03 -0.66 -21.41
CA ASN A 121 16.74 -0.65 -22.69
C ASN A 121 17.78 -1.79 -22.83
N THR A 122 18.07 -2.51 -21.74
CA THR A 122 18.96 -3.67 -21.75
C THR A 122 18.21 -4.99 -21.96
N LEU A 123 16.88 -4.97 -21.85
CA LEU A 123 16.03 -6.12 -22.09
C LEU A 123 15.96 -6.45 -23.59
N PRO A 124 15.68 -7.71 -23.96
CA PRO A 124 15.51 -8.12 -25.35
C PRO A 124 14.42 -7.32 -26.06
N ALA A 125 14.61 -7.04 -27.34
CA ALA A 125 13.65 -6.26 -28.15
C ALA A 125 12.25 -6.91 -28.27
N GLY A 126 12.13 -8.23 -27.99
CA GLY A 126 10.85 -8.94 -27.93
C GLY A 126 10.14 -8.89 -26.59
N ALA A 127 10.81 -8.45 -25.54
CA ALA A 127 10.20 -8.32 -24.22
C ALA A 127 9.38 -7.03 -24.13
N SER A 128 8.23 -7.10 -23.47
CA SER A 128 7.44 -5.90 -23.15
C SER A 128 8.14 -5.01 -22.11
N ALA A 129 7.71 -3.75 -22.01
CA ALA A 129 8.11 -2.92 -20.88
C ALA A 129 7.65 -3.56 -19.57
N PRO A 130 8.55 -3.67 -18.57
CA PRO A 130 8.17 -4.16 -17.25
C PRO A 130 7.12 -3.24 -16.61
N ILE A 131 6.08 -3.85 -16.03
CA ILE A 131 5.01 -3.13 -15.32
C ILE A 131 5.17 -3.40 -13.84
N VAL A 132 5.35 -2.35 -13.05
CA VAL A 132 5.40 -2.42 -11.60
C VAL A 132 3.99 -2.20 -11.05
N LYS A 133 3.48 -3.18 -10.30
CA LYS A 133 2.20 -3.13 -9.59
C LYS A 133 2.46 -3.17 -8.09
N ASP A 134 2.18 -2.09 -7.42
CA ASP A 134 2.32 -1.90 -5.98
C ASP A 134 0.97 -1.80 -5.27
N ASP A 135 -0.12 -1.81 -6.04
CA ASP A 135 -1.50 -1.67 -5.59
C ASP A 135 -2.28 -3.00 -5.49
N PHE A 136 -1.66 -4.13 -5.83
CA PHE A 136 -2.35 -5.42 -5.88
C PHE A 136 -2.86 -5.91 -4.52
N GLY A 137 -2.30 -5.41 -3.43
CA GLY A 137 -2.74 -5.69 -2.06
C GLY A 137 -3.81 -4.73 -1.52
N ASN A 138 -4.22 -3.75 -2.31
CA ASN A 138 -5.27 -2.83 -1.90
C ASN A 138 -6.61 -3.57 -1.79
N VAL A 139 -7.20 -3.52 -0.61
CA VAL A 139 -8.52 -4.12 -0.36
C VAL A 139 -9.58 -3.07 -0.67
N TYR A 140 -10.46 -3.39 -1.62
CA TYR A 140 -11.59 -2.54 -1.93
C TYR A 140 -12.68 -2.75 -0.88
N GLY A 141 -13.02 -1.70 -0.13
CA GLY A 141 -14.06 -1.75 0.91
C GLY A 141 -15.49 -1.82 0.36
N MET A 142 -15.69 -1.47 -0.92
CA MET A 142 -17.00 -1.50 -1.58
C MET A 142 -16.91 -2.11 -2.97
N PHE A 143 -17.80 -3.04 -3.25
CA PHE A 143 -17.92 -3.70 -4.53
C PHE A 143 -19.31 -3.42 -5.15
N TYR A 144 -19.35 -2.80 -6.31
CA TYR A 144 -20.56 -2.47 -7.02
C TYR A 144 -20.68 -3.28 -8.31
N ALA A 145 -21.86 -3.85 -8.55
CA ALA A 145 -22.20 -4.42 -9.85
C ALA A 145 -23.03 -3.41 -10.65
N LEU A 146 -22.55 -3.04 -11.84
CA LEU A 146 -23.28 -2.19 -12.77
C LEU A 146 -24.00 -3.07 -13.80
N THR A 147 -25.32 -2.93 -13.89
CA THR A 147 -26.13 -3.67 -14.85
C THR A 147 -26.96 -2.69 -15.68
N GLY A 148 -27.14 -2.98 -16.96
CA GLY A 148 -27.95 -2.16 -17.86
C GLY A 148 -28.55 -3.02 -18.97
N ASP A 149 -29.86 -2.91 -19.17
CA ASP A 149 -30.54 -3.64 -20.24
C ASP A 149 -30.20 -3.04 -21.60
N GLY A 150 -29.65 -3.86 -22.51
CA GLY A 150 -29.35 -3.48 -23.89
C GLY A 150 -28.04 -2.71 -24.10
N LEU A 151 -27.21 -2.55 -23.05
CA LEU A 151 -25.88 -1.98 -23.12
C LEU A 151 -24.82 -3.09 -23.18
N SER A 152 -23.78 -2.87 -23.97
CA SER A 152 -22.61 -3.74 -23.98
C SER A 152 -21.71 -3.48 -22.75
N ASP A 153 -20.88 -4.46 -22.37
CA ASP A 153 -19.93 -4.33 -21.23
C ASP A 153 -19.01 -3.11 -21.38
N ARG A 154 -18.67 -2.75 -22.62
CA ARG A 154 -17.84 -1.58 -22.94
C ARG A 154 -18.56 -0.27 -22.65
N GLU A 155 -19.83 -0.16 -23.08
CA GLU A 155 -20.66 1.01 -22.80
C GLU A 155 -20.92 1.16 -21.30
N LEU A 156 -21.14 0.05 -20.59
CA LEU A 156 -21.28 0.05 -19.13
C LEU A 156 -19.99 0.53 -18.44
N SER A 157 -18.82 0.10 -18.93
CA SER A 157 -17.53 0.56 -18.43
C SER A 157 -17.31 2.06 -18.66
N ASP A 158 -17.63 2.56 -19.87
CA ASP A 158 -17.51 3.97 -20.23
C ASP A 158 -18.44 4.87 -19.38
N TYR A 159 -19.58 4.35 -18.92
CA TYR A 159 -20.48 5.06 -17.99
C TYR A 159 -19.99 4.96 -16.53
N ALA A 160 -19.38 3.84 -16.13
CA ALA A 160 -18.91 3.63 -14.77
C ALA A 160 -17.71 4.52 -14.42
N GLU A 161 -16.79 4.73 -15.36
CA GLU A 161 -15.54 5.45 -15.14
C GLU A 161 -15.74 6.88 -14.64
N PRO A 162 -16.55 7.76 -15.28
CA PRO A 162 -16.77 9.12 -14.77
C PRO A 162 -17.53 9.15 -13.44
N VAL A 163 -18.43 8.20 -13.18
CA VAL A 163 -19.17 8.13 -11.90
C VAL A 163 -18.24 7.74 -10.77
N SER A 164 -17.34 6.80 -10.99
CA SER A 164 -16.28 6.41 -10.03
C SER A 164 -15.40 7.62 -9.65
N TYR A 165 -14.98 8.40 -10.64
CA TYR A 165 -14.12 9.56 -10.40
C TYR A 165 -14.83 10.71 -9.68
N THR A 166 -16.08 10.99 -10.03
CA THR A 166 -16.80 12.19 -9.56
C THR A 166 -17.51 11.98 -8.24
N HIS A 167 -18.03 10.80 -7.97
CA HIS A 167 -18.88 10.54 -6.81
C HIS A 167 -18.23 9.65 -5.75
N LEU A 168 -17.55 8.58 -6.13
CA LEU A 168 -16.96 7.67 -5.15
C LEU A 168 -15.71 8.27 -4.52
N ARG A 169 -14.80 8.83 -5.31
CA ARG A 169 -13.56 9.44 -4.82
C ARG A 169 -13.77 10.75 -4.05
N ALA A 170 -14.84 11.51 -4.37
CA ALA A 170 -15.18 12.72 -3.63
C ALA A 170 -15.66 12.44 -2.19
N HIS A 171 -16.17 11.24 -1.90
CA HIS A 171 -16.56 10.82 -0.57
C HIS A 171 -15.37 10.35 0.27
N GLU A 172 -14.34 9.76 -0.34
CA GLU A 172 -13.12 9.34 0.36
C GLU A 172 -12.31 10.54 0.87
N THR A 173 -12.21 11.62 0.10
CA THR A 173 -11.48 12.83 0.52
C THR A 173 -12.15 13.60 1.66
N LYS A 174 -13.45 13.41 1.91
CA LYS A 174 -14.18 14.03 3.03
C LYS A 174 -14.10 13.22 4.33
N ALA A 175 -13.77 11.93 4.25
CA ALA A 175 -13.62 11.07 5.42
C ALA A 175 -12.21 11.18 6.05
N ASN A 176 -11.25 11.76 5.32
CA ASN A 176 -9.85 11.91 5.76
C ASN A 176 -9.49 13.37 6.18
N LEU A 177 -10.49 14.22 6.38
CA LEU A 177 -10.38 15.54 7.05
C LEU A 177 -11.08 15.52 8.41
#